data_4f3d358db763c547b4d3f65d251aad1c
#
_entry.id   4f3d358db763c547b4d3f65d251aad1c
#
_cell.length_a   1.000
_cell.length_b   1.000
_cell.length_c   1.000
_cell.angle_alpha   90.00
_cell.angle_beta   90.00
_cell.angle_gamma   90.00
#
_symmetry.space_group_name_H-M   'P 1'
#
loop_
_entity.id
_entity.type
_entity.pdbx_description
1 polymer ?
#
loop_
_entity_poly.entity_id
_entity_poly.type
_entity_poly.pdbx_seq_one_letter_code
_entity_poly.pdbx_strand_id
1 'polypeptide(L)'
;KDVLVCNMDIVTASRGPLKDLIPKKNKNYEPSSSALIFYWGIKKKFKALDVHNIFFSNDYKKEFKTIFNDKSIGDDITVYIHISSKIKKDDAPKYGENWFVMVNAPHIDKQDWEVLIHKTRSLILKKVSKILGSDIAELIEEEEILTPQKIYSNTGSFKGALYGSSSNKRLSAFLRQPN
;
A
#
# COMPACT_ATOMS: atom_id res chain seq x y z
N LYS A 1 -15.26 33.43 3.18
CA LYS A 1 -14.82 32.47 4.21
C LYS A 1 -13.45 32.92 4.68
N ASP A 2 -13.26 32.96 5.99
CA ASP A 2 -12.09 33.59 6.62
C ASP A 2 -10.88 32.65 6.77
N VAL A 3 -11.13 31.32 6.78
CA VAL A 3 -10.10 30.29 6.92
C VAL A 3 -10.40 29.10 5.98
N LEU A 4 -9.35 28.59 5.32
CA LEU A 4 -9.39 27.35 4.53
C LEU A 4 -8.32 26.38 5.08
N VAL A 5 -8.77 25.21 5.55
CA VAL A 5 -7.87 24.09 5.93
C VAL A 5 -7.87 23.07 4.80
N CYS A 6 -6.69 22.75 4.27
CA CYS A 6 -6.52 21.81 3.17
C CYS A 6 -5.68 20.61 3.64
N ASN A 7 -6.28 19.40 3.63
CA ASN A 7 -5.61 18.13 3.94
C ASN A 7 -5.46 17.27 2.68
N MET A 8 -5.21 17.88 1.53
CA MET A 8 -4.95 17.19 0.28
C MET A 8 -3.45 16.92 0.10
N ASP A 9 -3.12 15.97 -0.80
CA ASP A 9 -1.75 15.86 -1.31
C ASP A 9 -1.28 17.20 -1.88
N ILE A 10 -0.08 17.63 -1.47
CA ILE A 10 0.44 18.97 -1.80
C ILE A 10 0.58 19.19 -3.31
N VAL A 11 0.95 18.16 -4.08
CA VAL A 11 1.09 18.28 -5.54
C VAL A 11 -0.27 18.44 -6.18
N THR A 12 -1.25 17.67 -5.74
CA THR A 12 -2.63 17.76 -6.21
C THR A 12 -3.26 19.11 -5.83
N ALA A 13 -3.07 19.57 -4.60
CA ALA A 13 -3.52 20.87 -4.14
C ALA A 13 -2.91 22.02 -4.96
N SER A 14 -1.59 21.98 -5.21
CA SER A 14 -0.86 23.01 -5.97
C SER A 14 -1.19 23.05 -7.47
N ARG A 15 -1.71 21.97 -8.01
CA ARG A 15 -2.16 21.90 -9.43
C ARG A 15 -3.65 22.16 -9.59
N GLY A 16 -4.39 22.12 -8.50
CA GLY A 16 -5.85 22.25 -8.44
C GLY A 16 -6.31 23.46 -7.61
N PRO A 17 -7.01 23.23 -6.49
CA PRO A 17 -7.70 24.28 -5.72
C PRO A 17 -6.79 25.40 -5.19
N LEU A 18 -5.52 25.10 -4.91
CA LEU A 18 -4.57 26.05 -4.32
C LEU A 18 -3.44 26.47 -5.28
N LYS A 19 -3.66 26.32 -6.60
CA LYS A 19 -2.64 26.60 -7.63
C LYS A 19 -2.05 28.01 -7.58
N ASP A 20 -2.84 28.99 -7.15
CA ASP A 20 -2.46 30.38 -7.07
C ASP A 20 -1.89 30.79 -5.69
N LEU A 21 -2.05 29.94 -4.68
CA LEU A 21 -1.61 30.18 -3.29
C LEU A 21 -0.32 29.44 -2.95
N ILE A 22 -0.01 28.33 -3.62
CA ILE A 22 1.18 27.52 -3.35
C ILE A 22 2.29 27.89 -4.35
N PRO A 23 3.49 28.29 -3.91
CA PRO A 23 4.62 28.56 -4.80
C PRO A 23 4.99 27.38 -5.67
N LYS A 24 5.16 27.58 -6.99
CA LYS A 24 5.52 26.54 -7.97
C LYS A 24 6.97 26.02 -7.83
N LYS A 25 7.54 25.99 -6.64
CA LYS A 25 8.96 25.68 -6.39
C LYS A 25 9.37 24.20 -6.62
N ASN A 26 8.42 23.27 -6.84
CA ASN A 26 8.76 21.85 -6.89
C ASN A 26 8.67 21.24 -8.29
N LYS A 27 9.71 21.47 -9.10
CA LYS A 27 9.89 20.74 -10.36
C LYS A 27 10.38 19.29 -10.19
N ASN A 28 10.93 18.93 -9.03
CA ASN A 28 11.57 17.61 -8.76
C ASN A 28 10.88 16.86 -7.61
N TYR A 29 9.55 16.81 -7.62
CA TYR A 29 8.80 16.03 -6.66
C TYR A 29 8.89 14.53 -7.02
N GLU A 30 9.59 13.76 -6.19
CA GLU A 30 9.62 12.31 -6.26
C GLU A 30 8.59 11.74 -5.29
N PRO A 31 7.54 11.02 -5.77
CA PRO A 31 6.56 10.42 -4.89
C PRO A 31 7.15 9.32 -4.01
N SER A 32 6.58 9.09 -2.84
CA SER A 32 6.90 7.93 -2.02
C SER A 32 6.42 6.63 -2.67
N SER A 33 6.65 5.49 -2.01
CA SER A 33 5.99 4.23 -2.36
C SER A 33 4.47 4.35 -2.20
N SER A 34 3.79 3.48 -2.90
CA SER A 34 2.37 3.18 -2.75
C SER A 34 2.19 1.82 -2.05
N ALA A 35 0.98 1.29 -2.04
CA ALA A 35 0.67 -0.06 -1.62
C ALA A 35 -0.27 -0.74 -2.61
N LEU A 36 -0.15 -2.06 -2.68
CA LEU A 36 -1.17 -2.94 -3.25
C LEU A 36 -1.79 -3.72 -2.10
N ILE A 37 -3.11 -3.61 -1.95
CA ILE A 37 -3.82 -4.13 -0.79
C ILE A 37 -4.90 -5.09 -1.27
N PHE A 38 -4.98 -6.23 -0.61
CA PHE A 38 -6.05 -7.22 -0.78
C PHE A 38 -6.84 -7.28 0.53
N TYR A 39 -8.14 -7.12 0.44
CA TYR A 39 -9.07 -7.38 1.52
C TYR A 39 -9.62 -8.78 1.31
N TRP A 40 -9.30 -9.71 2.21
CA TRP A 40 -9.75 -11.10 2.11
C TRP A 40 -10.67 -11.48 3.26
N GLY A 41 -11.82 -12.02 2.93
CA GLY A 41 -12.66 -12.79 3.85
C GLY A 41 -12.15 -14.22 3.90
N ILE A 42 -11.63 -14.65 5.04
CA ILE A 42 -11.01 -15.99 5.21
C ILE A 42 -11.93 -16.89 6.03
N LYS A 43 -12.34 -18.04 5.46
CA LYS A 43 -13.24 -19.03 6.12
C LYS A 43 -12.57 -19.91 7.16
N LYS A 44 -11.56 -19.38 7.85
CA LYS A 44 -10.81 -20.10 8.90
C LYS A 44 -10.21 -19.10 9.87
N LYS A 45 -10.05 -19.52 11.14
CA LYS A 45 -9.29 -18.78 12.16
C LYS A 45 -7.90 -19.36 12.34
N PHE A 46 -6.89 -18.51 12.33
CA PHE A 46 -5.49 -18.88 12.53
C PHE A 46 -5.02 -18.47 13.91
N LYS A 47 -4.83 -19.44 14.82
CA LYS A 47 -4.32 -19.19 16.18
C LYS A 47 -2.88 -18.66 16.20
N ALA A 48 -2.10 -18.95 15.16
CA ALA A 48 -0.71 -18.51 15.04
C ALA A 48 -0.58 -17.04 14.61
N LEU A 49 -1.68 -16.41 14.16
CA LEU A 49 -1.70 -15.01 13.78
C LEU A 49 -2.31 -14.14 14.88
N ASP A 50 -1.77 -12.92 15.01
CA ASP A 50 -2.30 -11.87 15.86
C ASP A 50 -2.91 -10.74 15.04
N VAL A 51 -3.20 -9.61 15.65
CA VAL A 51 -3.78 -8.40 14.99
C VAL A 51 -2.86 -7.89 13.88
N HIS A 52 -1.55 -7.86 14.13
CA HIS A 52 -0.54 -7.40 13.20
C HIS A 52 0.49 -8.49 12.95
N ASN A 53 0.68 -8.86 11.68
CA ASN A 53 1.61 -9.90 11.27
C ASN A 53 2.46 -9.39 10.12
N ILE A 54 3.77 -9.59 10.19
CA ILE A 54 4.71 -9.17 9.14
C ILE A 54 5.55 -10.36 8.72
N PHE A 55 5.51 -10.69 7.44
CA PHE A 55 6.32 -11.71 6.79
C PHE A 55 7.36 -11.03 5.91
N PHE A 56 8.55 -10.80 6.45
CA PHE A 56 9.61 -10.05 5.77
C PHE A 56 10.12 -10.76 4.50
N SER A 57 10.56 -9.96 3.53
CA SER A 57 11.43 -10.43 2.44
C SER A 57 12.81 -10.83 3.00
N ASN A 58 13.52 -11.72 2.31
CA ASN A 58 14.88 -12.09 2.70
C ASN A 58 15.89 -10.97 2.40
N ASP A 59 15.62 -10.13 1.39
CA ASP A 59 16.44 -8.97 1.04
C ASP A 59 15.59 -7.71 0.92
N TYR A 60 15.38 -7.04 2.05
CA TYR A 60 14.61 -5.82 2.16
C TYR A 60 15.18 -4.65 1.32
N LYS A 61 16.52 -4.57 1.18
CA LYS A 61 17.17 -3.54 0.36
C LYS A 61 16.86 -3.75 -1.12
N LYS A 62 16.90 -4.99 -1.59
CA LYS A 62 16.54 -5.36 -2.96
C LYS A 62 15.07 -5.08 -3.25
N GLU A 63 14.17 -5.41 -2.31
CA GLU A 63 12.74 -5.11 -2.42
C GLU A 63 12.52 -3.62 -2.70
N PHE A 64 13.09 -2.73 -1.86
CA PHE A 64 12.93 -1.29 -2.04
C PHE A 64 13.64 -0.73 -3.27
N LYS A 65 14.79 -1.29 -3.65
CA LYS A 65 15.45 -0.95 -4.92
C LYS A 65 14.54 -1.23 -6.12
N THR A 66 13.89 -2.38 -6.15
CA THR A 66 12.94 -2.73 -7.21
C THR A 66 11.75 -1.78 -7.24
N ILE A 67 11.19 -1.43 -6.08
CA ILE A 67 10.06 -0.48 -5.98
C ILE A 67 10.44 0.90 -6.50
N PHE A 68 11.59 1.45 -6.07
CA PHE A 68 11.96 2.84 -6.39
C PHE A 68 12.68 3.01 -7.71
N ASN A 69 13.52 2.05 -8.15
CA ASN A 69 14.30 2.16 -9.38
C ASN A 69 13.56 1.52 -10.56
N ASP A 70 13.16 0.26 -10.38
CA ASP A 70 12.56 -0.53 -11.47
C ASP A 70 11.06 -0.24 -11.62
N LYS A 71 10.47 0.50 -10.67
CA LYS A 71 9.02 0.81 -10.60
C LYS A 71 8.16 -0.45 -10.71
N SER A 72 8.57 -1.51 -10.03
CA SER A 72 7.94 -2.83 -10.08
C SER A 72 7.84 -3.46 -8.69
N ILE A 73 7.24 -4.63 -8.62
CA ILE A 73 7.18 -5.48 -7.43
C ILE A 73 8.05 -6.72 -7.71
N GLY A 74 9.01 -6.97 -6.84
CA GLY A 74 9.95 -8.09 -6.95
C GLY A 74 9.29 -9.46 -6.71
N ASP A 75 10.12 -10.52 -6.71
CA ASP A 75 9.64 -11.89 -6.48
C ASP A 75 9.71 -12.29 -5.00
N ASP A 76 10.50 -11.58 -4.19
CA ASP A 76 10.55 -11.73 -2.73
C ASP A 76 10.06 -10.42 -2.10
N ILE A 77 8.92 -10.50 -1.44
CA ILE A 77 8.16 -9.34 -0.96
C ILE A 77 7.86 -9.46 0.54
N THR A 78 7.86 -8.33 1.21
CA THR A 78 7.34 -8.21 2.57
C THR A 78 5.81 -8.15 2.51
N VAL A 79 5.15 -9.03 3.25
CA VAL A 79 3.69 -9.09 3.36
C VAL A 79 3.28 -8.69 4.77
N TYR A 80 2.43 -7.68 4.88
CA TYR A 80 1.78 -7.30 6.12
C TYR A 80 0.33 -7.76 6.11
N ILE A 81 -0.11 -8.40 7.22
CA ILE A 81 -1.50 -8.81 7.39
C ILE A 81 -2.03 -8.22 8.70
N HIS A 82 -3.09 -7.43 8.60
CA HIS A 82 -3.85 -6.94 9.75
C HIS A 82 -5.19 -7.66 9.83
N ILE A 83 -5.54 -8.11 11.04
CA ILE A 83 -6.76 -8.89 11.31
C ILE A 83 -7.53 -8.23 12.45
N SER A 84 -8.45 -7.30 12.14
CA SER A 84 -9.20 -6.56 13.17
C SER A 84 -10.13 -7.44 13.98
N SER A 85 -10.64 -8.53 13.40
CA SER A 85 -11.50 -9.49 14.10
C SER A 85 -10.81 -10.26 15.24
N LYS A 86 -9.51 -10.15 15.39
CA LYS A 86 -8.79 -10.62 16.60
C LYS A 86 -9.20 -9.85 17.85
N ILE A 87 -9.46 -8.55 17.71
CA ILE A 87 -9.92 -7.67 18.79
C ILE A 87 -11.44 -7.47 18.70
N LYS A 88 -11.95 -7.01 17.56
CA LYS A 88 -13.36 -6.71 17.35
C LYS A 88 -14.03 -7.88 16.62
N LYS A 89 -14.70 -8.73 17.40
CA LYS A 89 -15.26 -10.00 16.92
C LYS A 89 -16.27 -9.86 15.77
N ASP A 90 -16.98 -8.73 15.71
CA ASP A 90 -18.02 -8.45 14.72
C ASP A 90 -17.47 -8.04 13.35
N ASP A 91 -16.16 -7.84 13.21
CA ASP A 91 -15.52 -7.52 11.93
C ASP A 91 -15.40 -8.72 10.99
N ALA A 92 -15.75 -9.94 11.45
CA ALA A 92 -15.80 -11.14 10.63
C ALA A 92 -16.85 -12.13 11.14
N PRO A 93 -17.31 -13.08 10.31
CA PRO A 93 -18.15 -14.18 10.74
C PRO A 93 -17.51 -15.00 11.88
N LYS A 94 -18.34 -15.65 12.71
CA LYS A 94 -17.84 -16.45 13.87
C LYS A 94 -16.83 -17.53 13.50
N TYR A 95 -16.88 -18.05 12.27
CA TYR A 95 -15.99 -19.09 11.75
C TYR A 95 -14.75 -18.57 11.04
N GLY A 96 -14.69 -17.28 10.70
CA GLY A 96 -13.73 -16.69 9.80
C GLY A 96 -12.88 -15.56 10.41
N GLU A 97 -12.09 -14.94 9.56
CA GLU A 97 -11.27 -13.75 9.82
C GLU A 97 -11.34 -12.80 8.63
N ASN A 98 -11.22 -11.51 8.90
CA ASN A 98 -11.02 -10.47 7.88
C ASN A 98 -9.54 -10.12 7.79
N TRP A 99 -8.96 -10.28 6.61
CA TRP A 99 -7.55 -9.97 6.41
C TRP A 99 -7.38 -8.72 5.54
N PHE A 100 -6.72 -7.71 6.07
CA PHE A 100 -6.14 -6.62 5.30
C PHE A 100 -4.71 -7.01 4.97
N VAL A 101 -4.45 -7.41 3.72
CA VAL A 101 -3.15 -7.90 3.27
C VAL A 101 -2.49 -6.84 2.41
N MET A 102 -1.37 -6.30 2.86
CA MET A 102 -0.69 -5.20 2.19
C MET A 102 0.74 -5.59 1.80
N VAL A 103 1.14 -5.18 0.61
CA VAL A 103 2.54 -5.16 0.17
C VAL A 103 2.93 -3.77 -0.28
N ASN A 104 4.22 -3.43 -0.14
CA ASN A 104 4.76 -2.21 -0.72
C ASN A 104 4.70 -2.27 -2.24
N ALA A 105 4.26 -1.19 -2.86
CA ALA A 105 4.16 -1.06 -4.31
C ALA A 105 4.81 0.24 -4.80
N PRO A 106 5.27 0.31 -6.05
CA PRO A 106 5.71 1.56 -6.64
C PRO A 106 4.52 2.52 -6.79
N HIS A 107 4.80 3.82 -6.85
CA HIS A 107 3.81 4.79 -7.30
C HIS A 107 3.46 4.56 -8.78
N ILE A 108 2.34 5.10 -9.23
CA ILE A 108 1.85 4.97 -10.61
C ILE A 108 2.87 5.60 -11.59
N ASP A 109 3.27 4.79 -12.57
CA ASP A 109 4.05 5.22 -13.73
C ASP A 109 3.53 4.46 -14.98
N LYS A 110 4.39 3.74 -15.69
CA LYS A 110 4.05 3.00 -16.93
C LYS A 110 3.84 1.49 -16.72
N GLN A 111 3.60 1.07 -15.47
CA GLN A 111 3.44 -0.35 -15.14
C GLN A 111 2.16 -0.93 -15.75
N ASP A 112 2.24 -2.20 -16.14
CA ASP A 112 1.07 -3.04 -16.34
C ASP A 112 0.56 -3.54 -14.99
N TRP A 113 -0.43 -2.85 -14.44
CA TRP A 113 -0.97 -3.15 -13.13
C TRP A 113 -1.77 -4.45 -13.09
N GLU A 114 -2.37 -4.87 -14.18
CA GLU A 114 -3.09 -6.14 -14.22
C GLU A 114 -2.12 -7.31 -14.01
N VAL A 115 -1.03 -7.31 -14.75
CA VAL A 115 0.05 -8.30 -14.59
C VAL A 115 0.65 -8.25 -13.19
N LEU A 116 0.94 -7.05 -12.66
CA LEU A 116 1.53 -6.90 -11.33
C LEU A 116 0.60 -7.39 -10.21
N ILE A 117 -0.69 -7.13 -10.30
CA ILE A 117 -1.69 -7.59 -9.33
C ILE A 117 -1.73 -9.12 -9.29
N HIS A 118 -1.87 -9.77 -10.44
CA HIS A 118 -1.92 -11.23 -10.51
C HIS A 118 -0.63 -11.89 -10.01
N LYS A 119 0.53 -11.38 -10.42
CA LYS A 119 1.83 -11.84 -9.93
C LYS A 119 1.93 -11.69 -8.41
N THR A 120 1.62 -10.52 -7.89
CA THR A 120 1.74 -10.21 -6.47
C THR A 120 0.81 -11.06 -5.63
N ARG A 121 -0.44 -11.24 -6.06
CA ARG A 121 -1.41 -12.13 -5.40
C ARG A 121 -0.85 -13.55 -5.29
N SER A 122 -0.31 -14.09 -6.38
CA SER A 122 0.30 -15.43 -6.39
C SER A 122 1.49 -15.55 -5.45
N LEU A 123 2.35 -14.53 -5.38
CA LEU A 123 3.49 -14.50 -4.46
C LEU A 123 3.05 -14.45 -3.00
N ILE A 124 2.05 -13.64 -2.66
CA ILE A 124 1.48 -13.57 -1.30
C ILE A 124 0.93 -14.94 -0.91
N LEU A 125 0.06 -15.52 -1.75
CA LEU A 125 -0.55 -16.82 -1.49
C LEU A 125 0.52 -17.90 -1.27
N LYS A 126 1.50 -18.00 -2.15
CA LYS A 126 2.61 -18.96 -2.03
C LYS A 126 3.37 -18.79 -0.71
N LYS A 127 3.72 -17.55 -0.35
CA LYS A 127 4.50 -17.24 0.86
C LYS A 127 3.70 -17.56 2.13
N VAL A 128 2.48 -17.06 2.22
CA VAL A 128 1.64 -17.19 3.42
C VAL A 128 1.16 -18.62 3.60
N SER A 129 0.74 -19.31 2.52
CA SER A 129 0.35 -20.73 2.58
C SER A 129 1.50 -21.61 3.06
N LYS A 130 2.73 -21.37 2.58
CA LYS A 130 3.90 -22.11 3.04
C LYS A 130 4.16 -21.92 4.54
N ILE A 131 4.04 -20.69 5.06
CA ILE A 131 4.31 -20.37 6.47
C ILE A 131 3.22 -20.93 7.38
N LEU A 132 1.95 -20.84 6.96
CA LEU A 132 0.82 -21.25 7.77
C LEU A 132 0.43 -22.74 7.60
N GLY A 133 1.08 -23.46 6.68
CA GLY A 133 0.78 -24.87 6.40
C GLY A 133 -0.65 -25.11 5.94
N SER A 134 -1.23 -24.15 5.22
CA SER A 134 -2.64 -24.21 4.72
C SER A 134 -2.72 -23.54 3.37
N ASP A 135 -3.50 -24.08 2.45
CA ASP A 135 -3.76 -23.39 1.17
C ASP A 135 -4.69 -22.20 1.41
N ILE A 136 -4.10 -21.00 1.41
CA ILE A 136 -4.87 -19.78 1.66
C ILE A 136 -5.80 -19.46 0.49
N ALA A 137 -5.44 -19.82 -0.74
CA ALA A 137 -6.30 -19.55 -1.89
C ALA A 137 -7.68 -20.23 -1.77
N GLU A 138 -7.72 -21.47 -1.26
CA GLU A 138 -8.96 -22.18 -1.02
C GLU A 138 -9.78 -21.66 0.16
N LEU A 139 -9.16 -20.83 1.01
CA LEU A 139 -9.81 -20.27 2.21
C LEU A 139 -10.40 -18.88 1.97
N ILE A 140 -10.11 -18.24 0.85
CA ILE A 140 -10.67 -16.94 0.50
C ILE A 140 -12.12 -17.14 0.03
N GLU A 141 -13.08 -16.51 0.74
CA GLU A 141 -14.49 -16.47 0.35
C GLU A 141 -14.84 -15.18 -0.39
N GLU A 142 -14.22 -14.06 0.04
CA GLU A 142 -14.45 -12.75 -0.55
C GLU A 142 -13.11 -12.05 -0.76
N GLU A 143 -13.00 -11.31 -1.87
CA GLU A 143 -11.81 -10.53 -2.20
C GLU A 143 -12.17 -9.17 -2.77
N GLU A 144 -11.57 -8.10 -2.26
CA GLU A 144 -11.54 -6.77 -2.87
C GLU A 144 -10.09 -6.30 -2.97
N ILE A 145 -9.77 -5.56 -4.04
CA ILE A 145 -8.39 -5.10 -4.28
C ILE A 145 -8.35 -3.58 -4.33
N LEU A 146 -7.48 -2.98 -3.51
CA LEU A 146 -7.16 -1.56 -3.56
C LEU A 146 -5.78 -1.37 -4.18
N THR A 147 -5.78 -0.86 -5.40
CA THR A 147 -4.58 -0.61 -6.20
C THR A 147 -4.09 0.82 -6.03
N PRO A 148 -2.84 1.14 -6.41
CA PRO A 148 -2.37 2.54 -6.46
C PRO A 148 -3.25 3.47 -7.30
N GLN A 149 -3.87 2.96 -8.38
CA GLN A 149 -4.80 3.73 -9.19
C GLN A 149 -6.09 4.06 -8.42
N LYS A 150 -6.66 3.07 -7.70
CA LYS A 150 -7.82 3.30 -6.83
C LYS A 150 -7.46 4.26 -5.68
N ILE A 151 -6.25 4.16 -5.09
CA ILE A 151 -5.78 5.11 -4.09
C ILE A 151 -5.76 6.52 -4.68
N TYR A 152 -5.16 6.72 -5.85
CA TYR A 152 -5.14 8.01 -6.53
C TYR A 152 -6.55 8.55 -6.80
N SER A 153 -7.43 7.73 -7.38
CA SER A 153 -8.78 8.17 -7.74
C SER A 153 -9.64 8.52 -6.52
N ASN A 154 -9.48 7.78 -5.42
CA ASN A 154 -10.31 7.95 -4.22
C ASN A 154 -9.82 9.07 -3.30
N THR A 155 -8.51 9.34 -3.26
CA THR A 155 -7.90 10.26 -2.30
C THR A 155 -7.24 11.49 -2.92
N GLY A 156 -6.98 11.46 -4.22
CA GLY A 156 -6.19 12.49 -4.90
C GLY A 156 -4.70 12.45 -4.57
N SER A 157 -4.20 11.41 -3.88
CA SER A 157 -2.76 11.24 -3.59
C SER A 157 -1.97 11.18 -4.88
N PHE A 158 -1.02 12.10 -5.08
CA PHE A 158 -0.28 12.20 -6.34
C PHE A 158 0.40 10.88 -6.71
N LYS A 159 0.05 10.33 -7.88
CA LYS A 159 0.51 9.02 -8.38
C LYS A 159 0.21 7.85 -7.41
N GLY A 160 -0.80 7.97 -6.56
CA GLY A 160 -1.15 6.94 -5.57
C GLY A 160 -0.14 6.78 -4.44
N ALA A 161 0.76 7.74 -4.22
CA ALA A 161 1.74 7.69 -3.16
C ALA A 161 1.09 7.82 -1.78
N LEU A 162 1.50 6.98 -0.80
CA LEU A 162 0.89 6.97 0.54
C LEU A 162 1.42 8.07 1.46
N TYR A 163 2.69 8.47 1.29
CA TYR A 163 3.40 9.32 2.24
C TYR A 163 3.84 10.66 1.64
N GLY A 164 3.21 11.07 0.53
CA GLY A 164 3.59 12.28 -0.18
C GLY A 164 4.97 12.16 -0.83
N SER A 165 5.89 13.09 -0.54
CA SER A 165 7.25 13.05 -1.10
C SER A 165 8.11 11.93 -0.52
N SER A 166 8.92 11.30 -1.39
CA SER A 166 9.91 10.30 -0.99
C SER A 166 10.94 10.91 -0.01
N SER A 167 11.31 10.16 1.03
CA SER A 167 12.39 10.48 1.96
C SER A 167 13.72 9.81 1.64
N ASN A 168 13.86 9.23 0.44
CA ASN A 168 15.05 8.46 0.05
C ASN A 168 16.32 9.30 -0.14
N LYS A 169 16.21 10.60 -0.34
CA LYS A 169 17.38 11.49 -0.45
C LYS A 169 17.79 12.01 0.92
N ARG A 170 19.12 12.10 1.17
CA ARG A 170 19.72 12.45 2.47
C ARG A 170 19.15 13.73 3.13
N LEU A 171 18.63 14.67 2.35
CA LEU A 171 18.05 15.93 2.83
C LEU A 171 16.54 16.04 2.61
N SER A 172 15.87 14.99 2.12
CA SER A 172 14.44 15.08 1.75
C SER A 172 13.53 15.40 2.94
N ALA A 173 13.90 14.95 4.14
CA ALA A 173 13.11 15.25 5.34
C ALA A 173 13.10 16.73 5.68
N PHE A 174 14.21 17.46 5.37
CA PHE A 174 14.36 18.90 5.61
C PHE A 174 13.85 19.75 4.45
N LEU A 175 13.70 19.16 3.26
CA LEU A 175 13.26 19.84 2.04
C LEU A 175 11.77 19.62 1.75
N ARG A 176 11.01 19.10 2.72
CA ARG A 176 9.55 19.02 2.61
C ARG A 176 8.96 20.43 2.49
N GLN A 177 7.84 20.52 1.80
CA GLN A 177 7.07 21.77 1.72
C GLN A 177 6.74 22.24 3.15
N PRO A 178 6.91 23.54 3.47
CA PRO A 178 6.38 24.09 4.71
C PRO A 178 4.84 23.99 4.68
N ASN A 179 4.27 23.77 5.84
CA ASN A 179 2.82 23.82 6.04
C ASN A 179 2.30 25.24 5.87
#